data_3acc3987835ed4e2781c2470953eaa0a
#
_entry.id   3acc3987835ed4e2781c2470953eaa0a
#
_cell.length_a   1.000
_cell.length_b   1.000
_cell.length_c   1.000
_cell.angle_alpha   90.00
_cell.angle_beta   90.00
_cell.angle_gamma   90.00
#
_symmetry.space_group_name_H-M   'P 1'
#
loop_
_entity.id
_entity.type
_entity.pdbx_description
1 polymer ?
#
loop_
_entity_poly.entity_id
_entity_poly.type
_entity_poly.pdbx_seq_one_letter_code
_entity_poly.pdbx_strand_id
1 'polypeptide(L)'
;MKIFKTILNIILSFLLIILIAMSIVINILQDKILNKDYILSKMEENQVYLQVSREVDNGFENYIYQSGLPEDIIKDLYTEDTIKNDVNSFINALYDGTEIQISDSIIRETLDKRINEYLVSENKTLNEQGKKNVEKFEDLIVNEYKNNVNAYGSLYKTGHEFLDKLEQVIQKIKFIPIILIIAFIIFLIVNNLKNLLLTINYACISLLSLGILIKIGVSIIFSKINIDNILFITKALSNLLINISKEILYICSDYANLFIVIGIVGILIYAIADNVKKVDVNTAKEYKNKEDQNAVDKKEHKKKEFRKKETKVRRRRSSKK
;
A
#
# COMPACT_ATOMS: atom_id res chain seq x y z
N MET A 1 5.39 39.00 -8.66
CA MET A 1 5.82 38.20 -7.49
C MET A 1 4.74 37.30 -6.88
N LYS A 2 3.49 37.73 -6.63
CA LYS A 2 2.43 36.89 -6.02
C LYS A 2 2.07 35.67 -6.91
N ILE A 3 1.84 35.88 -8.19
CA ILE A 3 1.48 34.79 -9.15
C ILE A 3 2.55 33.71 -9.21
N PHE A 4 3.82 34.10 -9.31
CA PHE A 4 4.95 33.15 -9.33
C PHE A 4 4.99 32.27 -8.07
N LYS A 5 4.78 32.88 -6.88
CA LYS A 5 4.72 32.12 -5.61
C LYS A 5 3.56 31.12 -5.58
N THR A 6 2.39 31.52 -6.09
CA THR A 6 1.24 30.62 -6.18
C THR A 6 1.50 29.44 -7.10
N ILE A 7 2.05 29.69 -8.28
CA ILE A 7 2.43 28.62 -9.22
C ILE A 7 3.44 27.68 -8.59
N LEU A 8 4.46 28.21 -7.94
CA LEU A 8 5.49 27.41 -7.26
C LEU A 8 4.88 26.54 -6.14
N ASN A 9 3.98 27.09 -5.33
CA ASN A 9 3.29 26.32 -4.30
C ASN A 9 2.44 25.19 -4.88
N ILE A 10 1.77 25.39 -6.01
CA ILE A 10 0.99 24.36 -6.70
C ILE A 10 1.91 23.24 -7.20
N ILE A 11 3.03 23.59 -7.81
CA ILE A 11 4.01 22.61 -8.29
C ILE A 11 4.56 21.78 -7.11
N LEU A 12 4.95 22.43 -6.01
CA LEU A 12 5.44 21.76 -4.81
C LEU A 12 4.37 20.84 -4.20
N SER A 13 3.10 21.28 -4.17
CA SER A 13 1.99 20.45 -3.70
C SER A 13 1.79 19.21 -4.55
N PHE A 14 1.89 19.34 -5.87
CA PHE A 14 1.80 18.21 -6.79
C PHE A 14 2.96 17.22 -6.61
N LEU A 15 4.18 17.72 -6.45
CA LEU A 15 5.35 16.88 -6.17
C LEU A 15 5.22 16.17 -4.81
N LEU A 16 4.67 16.82 -3.79
CA LEU A 16 4.37 16.19 -2.51
C LEU A 16 3.41 15.00 -2.65
N ILE A 17 2.35 15.13 -3.46
CA ILE A 17 1.42 14.04 -3.74
C ILE A 17 2.17 12.82 -4.28
N ILE A 18 3.04 13.02 -5.28
CA ILE A 18 3.82 11.94 -5.90
C ILE A 18 4.76 11.29 -4.87
N LEU A 19 5.47 12.07 -4.08
CA LEU A 19 6.44 11.56 -3.10
C LEU A 19 5.77 10.78 -1.97
N ILE A 20 4.62 11.25 -1.47
CA ILE A 20 3.85 10.53 -0.44
C ILE A 20 3.31 9.22 -1.02
N ALA A 21 2.75 9.25 -2.24
CA ALA A 21 2.31 8.04 -2.94
C ALA A 21 3.47 7.03 -3.11
N MET A 22 4.63 7.50 -3.53
CA MET A 22 5.84 6.68 -3.69
C MET A 22 6.29 6.06 -2.36
N SER A 23 6.24 6.81 -1.26
CA SER A 23 6.55 6.29 0.08
C SER A 23 5.60 5.16 0.50
N ILE A 24 4.30 5.30 0.22
CA ILE A 24 3.31 4.25 0.54
C ILE A 24 3.60 2.99 -0.25
N VAL A 25 3.85 3.11 -1.56
CA VAL A 25 4.16 1.96 -2.42
C VAL A 25 5.43 1.25 -1.93
N ILE A 26 6.49 1.99 -1.61
CA ILE A 26 7.74 1.43 -1.09
C ILE A 26 7.49 0.65 0.21
N ASN A 27 6.73 1.22 1.16
CA ASN A 27 6.42 0.55 2.41
C ASN A 27 5.60 -0.73 2.20
N ILE A 28 4.57 -0.69 1.33
CA ILE A 28 3.78 -1.89 1.00
C ILE A 28 4.65 -2.97 0.37
N LEU A 29 5.52 -2.61 -0.57
CA LEU A 29 6.43 -3.57 -1.19
C LEU A 29 7.38 -4.19 -0.16
N GLN A 30 7.96 -3.38 0.71
CA GLN A 30 8.90 -3.85 1.74
C GLN A 30 8.21 -4.72 2.79
N ASP A 31 7.07 -4.29 3.32
CA ASP A 31 6.42 -4.95 4.45
C ASP A 31 5.56 -6.16 4.05
N LYS A 32 5.12 -6.21 2.78
CA LYS A 32 4.20 -7.24 2.30
C LYS A 32 4.83 -8.16 1.25
N ILE A 33 5.40 -7.60 0.19
CA ILE A 33 5.89 -8.40 -0.96
C ILE A 33 7.29 -8.94 -0.70
N LEU A 34 8.20 -8.14 -0.13
CA LEU A 34 9.57 -8.55 0.18
C LEU A 34 9.73 -9.18 1.55
N ASN A 35 8.67 -9.27 2.33
CA ASN A 35 8.69 -9.86 3.66
C ASN A 35 8.28 -11.33 3.60
N LYS A 36 9.27 -12.22 3.64
CA LYS A 36 9.06 -13.68 3.64
C LYS A 36 8.16 -14.12 4.79
N ASP A 37 8.40 -13.61 6.00
CA ASP A 37 7.64 -14.01 7.19
C ASP A 37 6.16 -13.60 7.07
N TYR A 38 5.88 -12.45 6.44
CA TYR A 38 4.51 -12.06 6.13
C TYR A 38 3.85 -13.06 5.17
N ILE A 39 4.53 -13.48 4.11
CA ILE A 39 4.01 -14.48 3.16
C ILE A 39 3.75 -15.81 3.85
N LEU A 40 4.71 -16.31 4.64
CA LEU A 40 4.54 -17.55 5.40
C LEU A 40 3.37 -17.47 6.39
N SER A 41 3.23 -16.34 7.09
CA SER A 41 2.09 -16.10 7.99
C SER A 41 0.75 -16.11 7.22
N LYS A 42 0.71 -15.53 6.02
CA LYS A 42 -0.48 -15.54 5.17
C LYS A 42 -0.79 -16.92 4.61
N MET A 43 0.20 -17.74 4.37
CA MET A 43 -0.01 -19.15 3.98
C MET A 43 -0.69 -19.96 5.10
N GLU A 44 -0.27 -19.75 6.36
CA GLU A 44 -0.94 -20.36 7.52
C GLU A 44 -2.38 -19.83 7.67
N GLU A 45 -2.56 -18.51 7.69
CA GLU A 45 -3.87 -17.87 7.87
C GLU A 45 -4.88 -18.31 6.81
N ASN A 46 -4.44 -18.49 5.57
CA ASN A 46 -5.28 -18.90 4.45
C ASN A 46 -5.35 -20.42 4.29
N GLN A 47 -4.78 -21.21 5.21
CA GLN A 47 -4.77 -22.67 5.19
C GLN A 47 -4.23 -23.24 3.86
N VAL A 48 -3.19 -22.61 3.30
CA VAL A 48 -2.63 -22.98 1.98
C VAL A 48 -2.15 -24.42 1.99
N TYR A 49 -1.47 -24.85 3.06
CA TYR A 49 -0.95 -26.21 3.18
C TYR A 49 -2.06 -27.26 3.13
N LEU A 50 -3.17 -27.01 3.81
CA LEU A 50 -4.36 -27.88 3.76
C LEU A 50 -5.01 -27.89 2.37
N GLN A 51 -5.03 -26.74 1.67
CA GLN A 51 -5.54 -26.68 0.30
C GLN A 51 -4.64 -27.49 -0.66
N VAL A 52 -3.31 -27.35 -0.54
CA VAL A 52 -2.34 -28.12 -1.33
C VAL A 52 -2.48 -29.62 -1.05
N SER A 53 -2.61 -30.01 0.24
CA SER A 53 -2.88 -31.42 0.60
C SER A 53 -4.10 -31.98 -0.11
N ARG A 54 -5.22 -31.25 -0.10
CA ARG A 54 -6.44 -31.66 -0.79
C ARG A 54 -6.30 -31.73 -2.33
N GLU A 55 -5.50 -30.84 -2.91
CA GLU A 55 -5.22 -30.88 -4.35
C GLU A 55 -4.38 -32.12 -4.70
N VAL A 56 -3.39 -32.49 -3.87
CA VAL A 56 -2.60 -33.70 -4.00
C VAL A 56 -3.49 -34.96 -3.85
N ASP A 57 -4.31 -35.02 -2.80
CA ASP A 57 -5.20 -36.17 -2.55
C ASP A 57 -6.17 -36.37 -3.73
N ASN A 58 -6.82 -35.32 -4.21
CA ASN A 58 -7.70 -35.37 -5.38
C ASN A 58 -6.96 -35.87 -6.65
N GLY A 59 -5.70 -35.46 -6.84
CA GLY A 59 -4.86 -35.93 -7.93
C GLY A 59 -4.56 -37.43 -7.80
N PHE A 60 -4.20 -37.88 -6.60
CA PHE A 60 -3.92 -39.27 -6.30
C PHE A 60 -5.15 -40.18 -6.52
N GLU A 61 -6.34 -39.75 -6.05
CA GLU A 61 -7.60 -40.47 -6.26
C GLU A 61 -7.89 -40.68 -7.75
N ASN A 62 -7.62 -39.71 -8.61
CA ASN A 62 -7.81 -39.84 -10.04
C ASN A 62 -6.92 -40.94 -10.66
N TYR A 63 -5.68 -41.08 -10.20
CA TYR A 63 -4.75 -42.08 -10.73
C TYR A 63 -5.01 -43.47 -10.14
N ILE A 64 -5.32 -43.59 -8.84
CA ILE A 64 -5.59 -44.88 -8.21
C ILE A 64 -6.83 -45.54 -8.82
N TYR A 65 -7.89 -44.76 -9.09
CA TYR A 65 -9.12 -45.25 -9.74
C TYR A 65 -8.85 -45.90 -11.10
N GLN A 66 -7.89 -45.37 -11.85
CA GLN A 66 -7.53 -45.90 -13.17
C GLN A 66 -6.53 -47.07 -13.09
N SER A 67 -5.81 -47.24 -11.99
CA SER A 67 -4.78 -48.28 -11.85
C SER A 67 -5.32 -49.68 -11.54
N GLY A 68 -6.51 -49.73 -10.95
CA GLY A 68 -7.06 -50.98 -10.41
C GLY A 68 -6.41 -51.46 -9.13
N LEU A 69 -5.55 -50.66 -8.51
CA LEU A 69 -4.99 -50.88 -7.20
C LEU A 69 -5.97 -50.42 -6.09
N PRO A 70 -5.88 -50.96 -4.87
CA PRO A 70 -6.74 -50.52 -3.78
C PRO A 70 -6.30 -49.11 -3.28
N GLU A 71 -7.28 -48.33 -2.79
CA GLU A 71 -7.08 -46.95 -2.32
C GLU A 71 -6.08 -46.86 -1.17
N ASP A 72 -5.94 -47.90 -0.36
CA ASP A 72 -4.99 -47.95 0.75
C ASP A 72 -3.52 -47.78 0.30
N ILE A 73 -3.22 -48.00 -0.98
CA ILE A 73 -1.88 -47.82 -1.55
C ILE A 73 -1.43 -46.34 -1.47
N ILE A 74 -2.38 -45.39 -1.73
CA ILE A 74 -2.08 -43.96 -1.75
C ILE A 74 -2.41 -43.25 -0.43
N LYS A 75 -3.11 -43.93 0.48
CA LYS A 75 -3.54 -43.32 1.74
C LYS A 75 -2.33 -43.02 2.62
N ASP A 76 -2.30 -41.82 3.22
CA ASP A 76 -1.23 -41.39 4.14
C ASP A 76 0.21 -41.59 3.56
N LEU A 77 0.41 -41.29 2.26
CA LEU A 77 1.74 -41.29 1.64
C LEU A 77 2.61 -40.14 2.13
N TYR A 78 2.02 -39.10 2.67
CA TYR A 78 2.68 -37.95 3.25
C TYR A 78 1.92 -37.46 4.49
N THR A 79 2.54 -36.61 5.28
CA THR A 79 1.91 -35.92 6.41
C THR A 79 1.68 -34.45 6.08
N GLU A 80 0.86 -33.77 6.88
CA GLU A 80 0.67 -32.31 6.77
C GLU A 80 2.01 -31.56 6.93
N ASP A 81 2.87 -32.04 7.85
CA ASP A 81 4.22 -31.48 8.04
C ASP A 81 5.09 -31.68 6.79
N THR A 82 4.96 -32.79 6.07
CA THR A 82 5.68 -33.03 4.82
C THR A 82 5.29 -31.99 3.77
N ILE A 83 3.99 -31.77 3.54
CA ILE A 83 3.47 -30.73 2.63
C ILE A 83 3.99 -29.37 3.05
N LYS A 84 3.88 -29.04 4.35
CA LYS A 84 4.32 -27.74 4.88
C LYS A 84 5.80 -27.51 4.63
N ASN A 85 6.65 -28.50 4.90
CA ASN A 85 8.09 -28.39 4.70
C ASN A 85 8.45 -28.22 3.21
N ASP A 86 7.82 -28.99 2.33
CA ASP A 86 8.10 -28.95 0.90
C ASP A 86 7.64 -27.64 0.27
N VAL A 87 6.44 -27.16 0.62
CA VAL A 87 5.95 -25.85 0.17
C VAL A 87 6.79 -24.70 0.74
N ASN A 88 7.21 -24.78 2.01
CA ASN A 88 8.10 -23.79 2.60
C ASN A 88 9.51 -23.83 1.96
N SER A 89 9.98 -25.00 1.53
CA SER A 89 11.24 -25.12 0.78
C SER A 89 11.18 -24.30 -0.52
N PHE A 90 10.05 -24.31 -1.22
CA PHE A 90 9.82 -23.47 -2.39
C PHE A 90 9.84 -21.97 -2.02
N ILE A 91 9.15 -21.55 -0.96
CA ILE A 91 9.15 -20.17 -0.50
C ILE A 91 10.56 -19.73 -0.08
N ASN A 92 11.30 -20.57 0.64
CA ASN A 92 12.69 -20.29 1.01
C ASN A 92 13.58 -20.14 -0.24
N ALA A 93 13.42 -21.02 -1.22
CA ALA A 93 14.14 -20.92 -2.47
C ALA A 93 13.83 -19.59 -3.22
N LEU A 94 12.58 -19.16 -3.19
CA LEU A 94 12.15 -17.92 -3.83
C LEU A 94 12.74 -16.66 -3.15
N TYR A 95 12.80 -16.64 -1.81
CA TYR A 95 13.27 -15.47 -1.06
C TYR A 95 14.77 -15.52 -0.76
N ASP A 96 15.30 -16.68 -0.38
CA ASP A 96 16.67 -16.82 0.10
C ASP A 96 17.62 -17.37 -0.99
N GLY A 97 17.10 -17.78 -2.15
CA GLY A 97 17.90 -18.39 -3.22
C GLY A 97 18.42 -19.78 -2.91
N THR A 98 17.84 -20.47 -1.93
CA THR A 98 18.22 -21.85 -1.57
C THR A 98 17.74 -22.86 -2.61
N GLU A 99 18.28 -24.08 -2.59
CA GLU A 99 17.75 -25.16 -3.44
C GLU A 99 16.43 -25.68 -2.87
N ILE A 100 15.47 -25.99 -3.78
CA ILE A 100 14.21 -26.60 -3.40
C ILE A 100 14.47 -28.06 -2.99
N GLN A 101 13.98 -28.41 -1.80
CA GLN A 101 13.98 -29.78 -1.30
C GLN A 101 12.54 -30.29 -1.28
N ILE A 102 12.29 -31.40 -1.95
CA ILE A 102 10.97 -32.05 -2.04
C ILE A 102 11.09 -33.48 -1.57
N SER A 103 10.12 -33.95 -0.80
CA SER A 103 10.07 -35.31 -0.22
C SER A 103 9.60 -36.39 -1.22
N ASP A 104 9.85 -36.19 -2.51
CA ASP A 104 9.41 -37.08 -3.60
C ASP A 104 10.00 -38.48 -3.53
N SER A 105 11.25 -38.63 -3.09
CA SER A 105 11.89 -39.92 -2.88
C SER A 105 11.20 -40.73 -1.79
N ILE A 106 10.80 -40.09 -0.68
CA ILE A 106 10.12 -40.76 0.44
C ILE A 106 8.75 -41.25 -0.01
N ILE A 107 8.03 -40.45 -0.81
CA ILE A 107 6.74 -40.86 -1.38
C ILE A 107 6.88 -42.04 -2.29
N ARG A 108 7.90 -42.03 -3.18
CA ARG A 108 8.20 -43.14 -4.09
C ARG A 108 8.50 -44.42 -3.32
N GLU A 109 9.44 -44.39 -2.36
CA GLU A 109 9.81 -45.53 -1.55
C GLU A 109 8.62 -46.11 -0.76
N THR A 110 7.80 -45.25 -0.20
CA THR A 110 6.60 -45.69 0.53
C THR A 110 5.59 -46.33 -0.40
N LEU A 111 5.39 -45.77 -1.59
CA LEU A 111 4.48 -46.27 -2.60
C LEU A 111 4.94 -47.64 -3.13
N ASP A 112 6.21 -47.77 -3.53
CA ASP A 112 6.81 -49.03 -3.99
C ASP A 112 6.67 -50.13 -2.92
N LYS A 113 6.98 -49.82 -1.67
CA LYS A 113 6.82 -50.77 -0.55
C LYS A 113 5.37 -51.25 -0.44
N ARG A 114 4.38 -50.38 -0.46
CA ARG A 114 2.95 -50.73 -0.32
C ARG A 114 2.43 -51.53 -1.51
N ILE A 115 2.87 -51.22 -2.72
CA ILE A 115 2.52 -51.99 -3.93
C ILE A 115 3.08 -53.41 -3.83
N ASN A 116 4.33 -53.54 -3.39
CA ASN A 116 4.96 -54.85 -3.21
C ASN A 116 4.27 -55.66 -2.11
N GLU A 117 3.92 -55.05 -0.96
CA GLU A 117 3.15 -55.69 0.11
C GLU A 117 1.76 -56.17 -0.40
N TYR A 118 1.09 -55.37 -1.18
CA TYR A 118 -0.20 -55.73 -1.81
C TYR A 118 -0.02 -56.91 -2.77
N LEU A 119 0.96 -56.88 -3.65
CA LEU A 119 1.21 -57.99 -4.59
C LEU A 119 1.48 -59.31 -3.88
N VAL A 120 2.28 -59.27 -2.78
CA VAL A 120 2.55 -60.41 -1.94
C VAL A 120 1.28 -60.96 -1.27
N SER A 121 0.45 -60.08 -0.70
CA SER A 121 -0.79 -60.45 -0.03
C SER A 121 -1.81 -61.11 -0.98
N GLU A 122 -1.80 -60.67 -2.23
CA GLU A 122 -2.69 -61.20 -3.30
C GLU A 122 -2.08 -62.41 -4.05
N ASN A 123 -0.89 -62.89 -3.67
CA ASN A 123 -0.14 -63.91 -4.38
C ASN A 123 0.06 -63.61 -5.88
N LYS A 124 0.23 -62.32 -6.22
CA LYS A 124 0.41 -61.85 -7.60
C LYS A 124 1.90 -61.65 -7.90
N THR A 125 2.32 -62.12 -9.09
CA THR A 125 3.64 -61.83 -9.64
C THR A 125 3.47 -60.99 -10.91
N LEU A 126 4.28 -59.94 -11.03
CA LEU A 126 4.25 -59.08 -12.20
C LEU A 126 5.18 -59.60 -13.30
N ASN A 127 4.66 -59.67 -14.50
CA ASN A 127 5.49 -59.80 -15.69
C ASN A 127 6.19 -58.45 -16.01
N GLU A 128 7.07 -58.44 -17.00
CA GLU A 128 7.82 -57.22 -17.38
C GLU A 128 6.91 -56.03 -17.74
N GLN A 129 5.74 -56.28 -18.38
CA GLN A 129 4.78 -55.23 -18.68
C GLN A 129 4.10 -54.71 -17.40
N GLY A 130 3.80 -55.59 -16.46
CA GLY A 130 3.23 -55.21 -15.16
C GLY A 130 4.20 -54.35 -14.35
N LYS A 131 5.49 -54.68 -14.32
CA LYS A 131 6.50 -53.83 -13.66
C LYS A 131 6.57 -52.45 -14.27
N LYS A 132 6.57 -52.32 -15.61
CA LYS A 132 6.55 -51.05 -16.32
C LYS A 132 5.29 -50.23 -16.02
N ASN A 133 4.12 -50.87 -15.84
CA ASN A 133 2.90 -50.21 -15.49
C ASN A 133 2.91 -49.66 -14.06
N VAL A 134 3.51 -50.42 -13.12
CA VAL A 134 3.73 -49.96 -11.73
C VAL A 134 4.66 -48.75 -11.72
N GLU A 135 5.81 -48.84 -12.37
CA GLU A 135 6.76 -47.72 -12.47
C GLU A 135 6.10 -46.44 -13.04
N LYS A 136 5.28 -46.57 -14.09
CA LYS A 136 4.51 -45.44 -14.64
C LYS A 136 3.52 -44.89 -13.63
N PHE A 137 2.83 -45.73 -12.88
CA PHE A 137 1.91 -45.30 -11.85
C PHE A 137 2.60 -44.52 -10.75
N GLU A 138 3.75 -45.04 -10.27
CA GLU A 138 4.59 -44.33 -9.28
C GLU A 138 5.05 -42.96 -9.80
N ASP A 139 5.50 -42.90 -11.06
CA ASP A 139 5.88 -41.65 -11.70
C ASP A 139 4.72 -40.64 -11.75
N LEU A 140 3.49 -41.08 -12.05
CA LEU A 140 2.32 -40.24 -12.06
C LEU A 140 2.02 -39.66 -10.66
N ILE A 141 2.03 -40.50 -9.62
CA ILE A 141 1.81 -40.09 -8.23
C ILE A 141 2.88 -39.09 -7.76
N VAL A 142 4.15 -39.43 -7.99
CA VAL A 142 5.28 -38.57 -7.59
C VAL A 142 5.22 -37.22 -8.34
N ASN A 143 4.93 -37.24 -9.64
CA ASN A 143 4.82 -36.01 -10.41
C ASN A 143 3.62 -35.17 -10.00
N GLU A 144 2.48 -35.77 -9.66
CA GLU A 144 1.32 -35.09 -9.14
C GLU A 144 1.65 -34.37 -7.82
N TYR A 145 2.32 -35.06 -6.90
CA TYR A 145 2.82 -34.46 -5.66
C TYR A 145 3.71 -33.25 -5.94
N LYS A 146 4.76 -33.47 -6.76
CA LYS A 146 5.73 -32.41 -7.11
C LYS A 146 5.08 -31.20 -7.73
N ASN A 147 4.12 -31.40 -8.62
CA ASN A 147 3.44 -30.31 -9.31
C ASN A 147 2.58 -29.46 -8.36
N ASN A 148 2.05 -30.04 -7.30
CA ASN A 148 1.25 -29.32 -6.32
C ASN A 148 2.11 -28.60 -5.27
N VAL A 149 3.18 -29.23 -4.76
CA VAL A 149 4.06 -28.61 -3.76
C VAL A 149 5.07 -27.64 -4.35
N ASN A 150 5.45 -27.83 -5.62
CA ASN A 150 6.38 -26.96 -6.37
C ASN A 150 5.76 -26.47 -7.67
N ALA A 151 4.67 -25.75 -7.56
CA ALA A 151 3.83 -25.31 -8.66
C ALA A 151 4.56 -24.54 -9.77
N TYR A 152 5.72 -23.96 -9.49
CA TYR A 152 6.48 -23.14 -10.45
C TYR A 152 7.75 -23.79 -10.98
N GLY A 153 8.11 -24.99 -10.53
CA GLY A 153 9.29 -25.71 -11.00
C GLY A 153 10.55 -24.84 -10.99
N SER A 154 11.22 -24.70 -12.13
CA SER A 154 12.45 -23.90 -12.27
C SER A 154 12.22 -22.39 -12.24
N LEU A 155 10.98 -21.90 -12.34
CA LEU A 155 10.67 -20.46 -12.36
C LEU A 155 11.00 -19.74 -11.05
N TYR A 156 11.22 -20.51 -9.95
CA TYR A 156 11.64 -19.89 -8.68
C TYR A 156 12.95 -19.11 -8.82
N LYS A 157 13.90 -19.55 -9.66
CA LYS A 157 15.17 -18.84 -9.88
C LYS A 157 14.93 -17.45 -10.47
N THR A 158 14.08 -17.36 -11.49
CA THR A 158 13.69 -16.08 -12.09
C THR A 158 12.93 -15.20 -11.09
N GLY A 159 12.06 -15.82 -10.28
CA GLY A 159 11.34 -15.15 -9.19
C GLY A 159 12.29 -14.59 -8.13
N HIS A 160 13.26 -15.40 -7.68
CA HIS A 160 14.29 -14.97 -6.73
C HIS A 160 15.11 -13.80 -7.27
N GLU A 161 15.61 -13.91 -8.50
CA GLU A 161 16.36 -12.80 -9.13
C GLU A 161 15.53 -11.52 -9.23
N PHE A 162 14.24 -11.64 -9.49
CA PHE A 162 13.34 -10.48 -9.51
C PHE A 162 13.17 -9.85 -8.13
N LEU A 163 12.90 -10.67 -7.08
CA LEU A 163 12.75 -10.20 -5.70
C LEU A 163 14.05 -9.56 -5.18
N ASP A 164 15.21 -10.19 -5.44
CA ASP A 164 16.52 -9.66 -5.05
C ASP A 164 16.80 -8.30 -5.72
N LYS A 165 16.55 -8.17 -7.02
CA LYS A 165 16.68 -6.88 -7.73
C LYS A 165 15.72 -5.83 -7.18
N LEU A 166 14.47 -6.21 -6.91
CA LEU A 166 13.46 -5.31 -6.35
C LEU A 166 13.88 -4.83 -4.96
N GLU A 167 14.36 -5.74 -4.12
CA GLU A 167 14.87 -5.41 -2.79
C GLU A 167 16.06 -4.45 -2.86
N GLN A 168 17.05 -4.72 -3.71
CA GLN A 168 18.20 -3.85 -3.91
C GLN A 168 17.80 -2.44 -4.35
N VAL A 169 16.82 -2.31 -5.25
CA VAL A 169 16.29 -1.02 -5.67
C VAL A 169 15.61 -0.32 -4.51
N ILE A 170 14.73 -0.99 -3.80
CA ILE A 170 13.99 -0.42 -2.67
C ILE A 170 14.94 0.02 -1.56
N GLN A 171 15.96 -0.76 -1.20
CA GLN A 171 16.95 -0.39 -0.18
C GLN A 171 17.70 0.90 -0.55
N LYS A 172 17.98 1.14 -1.83
CA LYS A 172 18.64 2.35 -2.31
C LYS A 172 17.73 3.57 -2.29
N ILE A 173 16.45 3.41 -2.58
CA ILE A 173 15.53 4.56 -2.78
C ILE A 173 14.60 4.85 -1.60
N LYS A 174 14.46 3.94 -0.62
CA LYS A 174 13.45 4.05 0.45
C LYS A 174 13.46 5.35 1.25
N PHE A 175 14.65 5.96 1.43
CA PHE A 175 14.78 7.22 2.16
C PHE A 175 14.62 8.46 1.27
N ILE A 176 14.74 8.33 -0.06
CA ILE A 176 14.71 9.46 -0.98
C ILE A 176 13.37 10.22 -0.91
N PRO A 177 12.20 9.57 -0.99
CA PRO A 177 10.92 10.28 -0.89
C PRO A 177 10.77 11.00 0.44
N ILE A 178 11.18 10.40 1.56
CA ILE A 178 11.07 10.99 2.91
C ILE A 178 11.91 12.26 3.00
N ILE A 179 13.16 12.21 2.55
CA ILE A 179 14.07 13.37 2.56
C ILE A 179 13.49 14.49 1.67
N LEU A 180 12.98 14.15 0.49
CA LEU A 180 12.39 15.12 -0.43
C LEU A 180 11.09 15.71 0.11
N ILE A 181 10.23 14.93 0.79
CA ILE A 181 9.02 15.43 1.46
C ILE A 181 9.41 16.50 2.49
N ILE A 182 10.38 16.20 3.35
CA ILE A 182 10.87 17.16 4.36
C ILE A 182 11.41 18.42 3.68
N ALA A 183 12.24 18.27 2.65
CA ALA A 183 12.80 19.40 1.91
C ALA A 183 11.70 20.27 1.26
N PHE A 184 10.69 19.66 0.64
CA PHE A 184 9.60 20.41 0.02
C PHE A 184 8.69 21.08 1.03
N ILE A 185 8.44 20.49 2.20
CA ILE A 185 7.71 21.14 3.29
C ILE A 185 8.50 22.37 3.77
N ILE A 186 9.82 22.25 3.98
CA ILE A 186 10.68 23.39 4.35
C ILE A 186 10.61 24.48 3.27
N PHE A 187 10.65 24.10 1.99
CA PHE A 187 10.57 25.05 0.89
C PHE A 187 9.21 25.76 0.82
N LEU A 188 8.11 25.05 1.09
CA LEU A 188 6.77 25.65 1.22
C LEU A 188 6.72 26.63 2.40
N ILE A 189 7.34 26.31 3.55
CA ILE A 189 7.43 27.22 4.70
C ILE A 189 8.20 28.48 4.32
N VAL A 190 9.37 28.36 3.72
CA VAL A 190 10.21 29.49 3.31
C VAL A 190 9.48 30.39 2.30
N ASN A 191 8.80 29.79 1.32
CA ASN A 191 8.04 30.54 0.33
C ASN A 191 6.85 31.30 0.94
N ASN A 192 6.31 30.81 2.06
CA ASN A 192 5.13 31.37 2.73
C ASN A 192 5.42 31.95 4.13
N LEU A 193 6.67 32.35 4.45
CA LEU A 193 7.07 32.88 5.77
C LEU A 193 6.14 33.99 6.30
N LYS A 194 5.60 34.84 5.41
CA LYS A 194 4.66 35.92 5.80
C LYS A 194 3.25 35.41 6.15
N ASN A 195 2.91 34.17 5.77
CA ASN A 195 1.62 33.56 6.04
C ASN A 195 1.76 32.04 6.10
N LEU A 196 2.25 31.53 7.22
CA LEU A 196 2.48 30.09 7.44
C LEU A 196 1.22 29.25 7.32
N LEU A 197 0.04 29.84 7.56
CA LEU A 197 -1.24 29.15 7.34
C LEU A 197 -1.42 28.69 5.90
N LEU A 198 -0.85 29.40 4.91
CA LEU A 198 -0.87 28.96 3.52
C LEU A 198 -0.09 27.66 3.31
N THR A 199 1.01 27.44 4.01
CA THR A 199 1.77 26.18 3.95
C THR A 199 0.93 25.01 4.41
N ILE A 200 0.23 25.17 5.55
CA ILE A 200 -0.68 24.14 6.07
C ILE A 200 -1.78 23.86 5.05
N ASN A 201 -2.38 24.89 4.47
CA ASN A 201 -3.42 24.74 3.46
C ASN A 201 -2.95 23.95 2.23
N TYR A 202 -1.76 24.26 1.67
CA TYR A 202 -1.22 23.53 0.53
C TYR A 202 -0.88 22.09 0.87
N ALA A 203 -0.33 21.82 2.05
CA ALA A 203 -0.05 20.45 2.51
C ALA A 203 -1.36 19.64 2.69
N CYS A 204 -2.39 20.24 3.29
CA CYS A 204 -3.69 19.60 3.49
C CYS A 204 -4.44 19.36 2.17
N ILE A 205 -4.35 20.27 1.21
CA ILE A 205 -4.89 20.07 -0.15
C ILE A 205 -4.16 18.92 -0.83
N SER A 206 -2.84 18.80 -0.68
CA SER A 206 -2.07 17.67 -1.22
C SER A 206 -2.54 16.33 -0.65
N LEU A 207 -2.71 16.24 0.68
CA LEU A 207 -3.21 15.03 1.33
C LEU A 207 -4.63 14.68 0.89
N LEU A 208 -5.54 15.66 0.87
CA LEU A 208 -6.92 15.45 0.41
C LEU A 208 -6.95 14.93 -1.03
N SER A 209 -6.18 15.56 -1.92
CA SER A 209 -6.11 15.16 -3.33
C SER A 209 -5.55 13.75 -3.49
N LEU A 210 -4.48 13.40 -2.75
CA LEU A 210 -3.90 12.05 -2.74
C LEU A 210 -4.93 11.02 -2.25
N GLY A 211 -5.61 11.30 -1.13
CA GLY A 211 -6.63 10.40 -0.61
C GLY A 211 -7.75 10.12 -1.60
N ILE A 212 -8.24 11.16 -2.30
CA ILE A 212 -9.25 11.02 -3.35
C ILE A 212 -8.71 10.19 -4.52
N LEU A 213 -7.49 10.45 -4.99
CA LEU A 213 -6.87 9.70 -6.08
C LEU A 213 -6.71 8.21 -5.74
N ILE A 214 -6.24 7.89 -4.54
CA ILE A 214 -6.13 6.49 -4.08
C ILE A 214 -7.51 5.83 -4.04
N LYS A 215 -8.55 6.50 -3.49
CA LYS A 215 -9.93 5.96 -3.45
C LYS A 215 -10.46 5.65 -4.85
N ILE A 216 -10.27 6.56 -5.79
CA ILE A 216 -10.66 6.34 -7.19
C ILE A 216 -9.90 5.14 -7.76
N GLY A 217 -8.58 5.07 -7.57
CA GLY A 217 -7.75 3.95 -8.05
C GLY A 217 -8.20 2.62 -7.49
N VAL A 218 -8.37 2.51 -6.17
CA VAL A 218 -8.87 1.30 -5.49
C VAL A 218 -10.26 0.91 -6.01
N SER A 219 -11.17 1.88 -6.16
CA SER A 219 -12.52 1.63 -6.69
C SER A 219 -12.49 1.10 -8.13
N ILE A 220 -11.62 1.64 -8.98
CA ILE A 220 -11.45 1.15 -10.37
C ILE A 220 -10.91 -0.28 -10.37
N ILE A 221 -9.93 -0.60 -9.53
CA ILE A 221 -9.36 -1.95 -9.43
C ILE A 221 -10.46 -2.94 -9.02
N PHE A 222 -11.22 -2.66 -7.95
CA PHE A 222 -12.31 -3.53 -7.52
C PHE A 222 -13.43 -3.69 -8.56
N SER A 223 -13.71 -2.65 -9.35
CA SER A 223 -14.83 -2.67 -10.33
C SER A 223 -14.45 -3.23 -11.69
N LYS A 224 -13.19 -3.12 -12.10
CA LYS A 224 -12.73 -3.45 -13.47
C LYS A 224 -11.83 -4.67 -13.53
N ILE A 225 -11.05 -4.93 -12.47
CA ILE A 225 -10.19 -6.09 -12.40
C ILE A 225 -10.91 -7.15 -11.58
N ASN A 226 -11.27 -8.24 -12.23
CA ASN A 226 -11.88 -9.38 -11.53
C ASN A 226 -10.77 -10.14 -10.80
N ILE A 227 -10.38 -9.62 -9.62
CA ILE A 227 -9.29 -10.18 -8.80
C ILE A 227 -9.60 -11.63 -8.44
N ASP A 228 -10.89 -11.98 -8.25
CA ASP A 228 -11.33 -13.34 -7.90
C ASP A 228 -11.10 -14.36 -9.01
N ASN A 229 -10.86 -13.93 -10.25
CA ASN A 229 -10.61 -14.77 -11.40
C ASN A 229 -9.14 -14.85 -11.81
N ILE A 230 -8.22 -14.38 -10.96
CA ILE A 230 -6.79 -14.55 -11.20
C ILE A 230 -6.46 -16.03 -10.94
N LEU A 231 -6.18 -16.76 -12.03
CA LEU A 231 -5.80 -18.17 -11.96
C LEU A 231 -4.27 -18.27 -12.07
N PHE A 232 -3.68 -18.85 -11.05
CA PHE A 232 -2.31 -19.34 -11.09
C PHE A 232 -2.30 -20.86 -11.30
N ILE A 233 -1.13 -21.47 -11.29
CA ILE A 233 -0.95 -22.90 -11.57
C ILE A 233 -1.75 -23.78 -10.62
N THR A 234 -1.83 -23.41 -9.32
CA THR A 234 -2.65 -24.10 -8.32
C THR A 234 -3.71 -23.19 -7.74
N LYS A 235 -4.83 -23.77 -7.33
CA LYS A 235 -5.94 -23.04 -6.70
C LYS A 235 -5.54 -22.46 -5.35
N ALA A 236 -4.72 -23.21 -4.59
CA ALA A 236 -4.21 -22.76 -3.29
C ALA A 236 -3.41 -21.45 -3.40
N LEU A 237 -2.48 -21.37 -4.34
CA LEU A 237 -1.69 -20.15 -4.59
C LEU A 237 -2.53 -19.03 -5.18
N SER A 238 -3.50 -19.33 -6.05
CA SER A 238 -4.43 -18.33 -6.57
C SER A 238 -5.20 -17.66 -5.43
N ASN A 239 -5.76 -18.44 -4.52
CA ASN A 239 -6.49 -17.93 -3.35
C ASN A 239 -5.60 -17.06 -2.45
N LEU A 240 -4.36 -17.50 -2.18
CA LEU A 240 -3.40 -16.74 -1.39
C LEU A 240 -3.13 -15.36 -2.01
N LEU A 241 -2.81 -15.32 -3.31
CA LEU A 241 -2.48 -14.07 -4.00
C LEU A 241 -3.68 -13.13 -4.13
N ILE A 242 -4.90 -13.69 -4.34
CA ILE A 242 -6.14 -12.93 -4.31
C ILE A 242 -6.33 -12.26 -2.94
N ASN A 243 -6.15 -13.01 -1.84
CA ASN A 243 -6.33 -12.51 -0.48
C ASN A 243 -5.29 -11.44 -0.12
N ILE A 244 -4.01 -11.65 -0.46
CA ILE A 244 -2.95 -10.66 -0.28
C ILE A 244 -3.25 -9.38 -1.10
N SER A 245 -3.68 -9.53 -2.35
CA SER A 245 -4.03 -8.39 -3.21
C SER A 245 -5.18 -7.57 -2.63
N LYS A 246 -6.23 -8.24 -2.13
CA LYS A 246 -7.35 -7.57 -1.45
C LYS A 246 -6.89 -6.85 -0.18
N GLU A 247 -6.06 -7.48 0.65
CA GLU A 247 -5.52 -6.85 1.86
C GLU A 247 -4.72 -5.58 1.52
N ILE A 248 -3.87 -5.62 0.50
CA ILE A 248 -3.12 -4.45 0.03
C ILE A 248 -4.07 -3.32 -0.40
N LEU A 249 -5.13 -3.64 -1.13
CA LEU A 249 -6.13 -2.64 -1.55
C LEU A 249 -6.89 -2.04 -0.36
N TYR A 250 -7.20 -2.84 0.67
CA TYR A 250 -7.80 -2.32 1.92
C TYR A 250 -6.84 -1.39 2.65
N ILE A 251 -5.57 -1.76 2.77
CA ILE A 251 -4.53 -0.89 3.36
C ILE A 251 -4.43 0.43 2.59
N CYS A 252 -4.41 0.41 1.25
CA CYS A 252 -4.45 1.62 0.44
C CYS A 252 -5.70 2.46 0.71
N SER A 253 -6.86 1.81 0.84
CA SER A 253 -8.13 2.48 1.17
C SER A 253 -8.11 3.15 2.54
N ASP A 254 -7.46 2.55 3.53
CA ASP A 254 -7.33 3.10 4.89
C ASP A 254 -6.40 4.33 4.91
N TYR A 255 -5.27 4.26 4.20
CA TYR A 255 -4.43 5.46 3.98
C TYR A 255 -5.22 6.58 3.29
N ALA A 256 -6.04 6.25 2.29
CA ALA A 256 -6.86 7.23 1.60
C ALA A 256 -7.88 7.89 2.54
N ASN A 257 -8.56 7.12 3.40
CA ASN A 257 -9.49 7.64 4.40
C ASN A 257 -8.78 8.59 5.37
N LEU A 258 -7.62 8.19 5.88
CA LEU A 258 -6.81 8.99 6.79
C LEU A 258 -6.42 10.35 6.14
N PHE A 259 -5.95 10.32 4.90
CA PHE A 259 -5.54 11.54 4.18
C PHE A 259 -6.72 12.46 3.88
N ILE A 260 -7.88 11.92 3.52
CA ILE A 260 -9.11 12.69 3.31
C ILE A 260 -9.51 13.40 4.61
N VAL A 261 -9.53 12.69 5.73
CA VAL A 261 -9.90 13.26 7.04
C VAL A 261 -8.91 14.36 7.45
N ILE A 262 -7.60 14.08 7.42
CA ILE A 262 -6.57 15.08 7.77
C ILE A 262 -6.65 16.28 6.83
N GLY A 263 -6.83 16.06 5.54
CA GLY A 263 -6.95 17.11 4.53
C GLY A 263 -8.14 18.02 4.77
N ILE A 264 -9.33 17.45 5.02
CA ILE A 264 -10.56 18.23 5.29
C ILE A 264 -10.40 19.02 6.59
N VAL A 265 -9.97 18.39 7.68
CA VAL A 265 -9.80 19.06 8.98
C VAL A 265 -8.80 20.20 8.87
N GLY A 266 -7.67 20.00 8.18
CA GLY A 266 -6.67 21.04 8.00
C GLY A 266 -7.15 22.22 7.16
N ILE A 267 -7.93 21.98 6.10
CA ILE A 267 -8.55 23.04 5.30
C ILE A 267 -9.57 23.83 6.12
N LEU A 268 -10.37 23.17 6.96
CA LEU A 268 -11.31 23.84 7.86
C LEU A 268 -10.60 24.72 8.87
N ILE A 269 -9.52 24.21 9.50
CA ILE A 269 -8.69 25.00 10.43
C ILE A 269 -8.12 26.23 9.72
N TYR A 270 -7.60 26.05 8.50
CA TYR A 270 -7.11 27.16 7.69
C TYR A 270 -8.20 28.22 7.43
N ALA A 271 -9.39 27.79 7.01
CA ALA A 271 -10.50 28.71 6.70
C ALA A 271 -10.95 29.51 7.92
N ILE A 272 -11.03 28.88 9.09
CA ILE A 272 -11.37 29.55 10.36
C ILE A 272 -10.29 30.56 10.72
N ALA A 273 -9.03 30.17 10.71
CA ALA A 273 -7.91 31.04 11.08
C ALA A 273 -7.74 32.24 10.11
N ASP A 274 -7.96 32.03 8.81
CA ASP A 274 -7.91 33.12 7.82
C ASP A 274 -9.05 34.11 8.00
N ASN A 275 -10.26 33.64 8.35
CA ASN A 275 -11.40 34.48 8.65
C ASN A 275 -11.18 35.32 9.91
N VAL A 276 -10.71 34.73 11.01
CA VAL A 276 -10.36 35.47 12.25
C VAL A 276 -9.36 36.56 11.94
N LYS A 277 -8.27 36.26 11.22
CA LYS A 277 -7.25 37.23 10.84
C LYS A 277 -7.82 38.40 9.99
N LYS A 278 -8.77 38.12 9.10
CA LYS A 278 -9.43 39.16 8.29
C LYS A 278 -10.31 40.07 9.14
N VAL A 279 -11.01 39.52 10.12
CA VAL A 279 -11.84 40.32 11.07
C VAL A 279 -10.97 41.28 11.87
N ASP A 280 -9.85 40.77 12.45
CA ASP A 280 -8.91 41.61 13.23
C ASP A 280 -8.33 42.76 12.40
N VAL A 281 -7.91 42.48 11.16
CA VAL A 281 -7.39 43.49 10.24
C VAL A 281 -8.43 44.55 9.89
N ASN A 282 -9.69 44.17 9.66
CA ASN A 282 -10.75 45.09 9.35
C ASN A 282 -11.13 45.96 10.56
N THR A 283 -11.20 45.35 11.75
CA THR A 283 -11.45 46.08 13.02
C THR A 283 -10.32 47.08 13.29
N ALA A 284 -9.05 46.71 13.12
CA ALA A 284 -7.92 47.61 13.27
C ALA A 284 -7.95 48.79 12.28
N LYS A 285 -8.38 48.58 11.03
CA LYS A 285 -8.57 49.65 10.02
C LYS A 285 -9.71 50.60 10.39
N GLU A 286 -10.81 50.09 10.92
CA GLU A 286 -11.91 50.90 11.39
C GLU A 286 -11.53 51.80 12.57
N TYR A 287 -10.78 51.27 13.53
CA TYR A 287 -10.23 52.07 14.64
C TYR A 287 -9.32 53.19 14.14
N LYS A 288 -8.40 52.89 13.22
CA LYS A 288 -7.48 53.85 12.64
C LYS A 288 -8.22 54.97 11.85
N ASN A 289 -9.21 54.59 11.07
CA ASN A 289 -10.03 55.57 10.34
C ASN A 289 -10.84 56.50 11.28
N LYS A 290 -11.35 55.96 12.41
CA LYS A 290 -12.02 56.77 13.44
C LYS A 290 -11.08 57.73 14.16
N GLU A 291 -9.83 57.28 14.46
CA GLU A 291 -8.79 58.17 15.01
C GLU A 291 -8.42 59.30 14.05
N ASP A 292 -8.20 58.98 12.77
CA ASP A 292 -7.87 59.99 11.76
C ASP A 292 -9.02 60.99 11.55
N GLN A 293 -10.29 60.55 11.53
CA GLN A 293 -11.48 61.47 11.49
C GLN A 293 -11.53 62.37 12.73
N ASN A 294 -11.38 61.82 13.92
CA ASN A 294 -11.37 62.58 15.16
C ASN A 294 -10.20 63.61 15.21
N ALA A 295 -9.04 63.30 14.61
CA ALA A 295 -7.94 64.23 14.50
C ALA A 295 -8.20 65.39 13.52
N VAL A 296 -8.93 65.10 12.39
CA VAL A 296 -9.34 66.10 11.43
C VAL A 296 -10.39 67.01 12.04
N ASP A 297 -11.42 66.49 12.71
CA ASP A 297 -12.46 67.26 13.37
C ASP A 297 -11.90 68.18 14.47
N LYS A 298 -10.95 67.69 15.28
CA LYS A 298 -10.25 68.54 16.27
C LYS A 298 -9.46 69.67 15.63
N LYS A 299 -8.84 69.47 14.46
CA LYS A 299 -8.13 70.53 13.72
C LYS A 299 -9.11 71.56 13.14
N GLU A 300 -10.22 71.14 12.60
CA GLU A 300 -11.25 72.02 12.11
C GLU A 300 -11.88 72.84 13.23
N HIS A 301 -12.19 72.21 14.37
CA HIS A 301 -12.73 72.90 15.53
C HIS A 301 -11.79 73.98 16.05
N LYS A 302 -10.47 73.73 16.17
CA LYS A 302 -9.46 74.70 16.53
C LYS A 302 -9.41 75.85 15.50
N LYS A 303 -9.49 75.53 14.20
CA LYS A 303 -9.47 76.58 13.15
C LYS A 303 -10.72 77.46 13.16
N LYS A 304 -11.89 76.95 13.50
CA LYS A 304 -13.14 77.69 13.69
C LYS A 304 -13.08 78.60 14.95
N GLU A 305 -12.48 78.09 16.04
CA GLU A 305 -12.28 78.96 17.24
C GLU A 305 -11.28 80.06 16.99
N PHE A 306 -10.20 79.83 16.26
CA PHE A 306 -9.21 80.84 15.92
C PHE A 306 -9.87 81.96 15.04
N ARG A 307 -10.68 81.61 14.04
CA ARG A 307 -11.44 82.58 13.20
C ARG A 307 -12.45 83.33 14.00
N LYS A 308 -13.13 82.73 14.97
CA LYS A 308 -14.06 83.48 15.89
C LYS A 308 -13.29 84.49 16.77
N LYS A 309 -12.14 84.16 17.24
CA LYS A 309 -11.29 85.06 18.04
C LYS A 309 -10.77 86.27 17.21
N GLU A 310 -10.35 86.02 15.96
CA GLU A 310 -9.93 87.09 15.05
C GLU A 310 -11.04 88.02 14.71
N THR A 311 -12.24 87.48 14.44
CA THR A 311 -13.42 88.27 14.13
C THR A 311 -13.83 89.16 15.34
N LYS A 312 -13.76 88.66 16.55
CA LYS A 312 -14.01 89.42 17.79
C LYS A 312 -12.99 90.52 18.01
N VAL A 313 -11.72 90.26 17.71
CA VAL A 313 -10.64 91.31 17.83
C VAL A 313 -10.85 92.42 16.76
N ARG A 314 -11.22 92.07 15.52
CA ARG A 314 -11.50 93.05 14.48
C ARG A 314 -12.72 93.90 14.82
N ARG A 315 -13.82 93.39 15.36
CA ARG A 315 -15.00 94.14 15.81
C ARG A 315 -14.66 95.10 16.95
N ARG A 316 -13.75 94.72 17.89
CA ARG A 316 -13.35 95.64 18.98
C ARG A 316 -12.46 96.79 18.50
N ARG A 317 -11.69 96.60 17.38
CA ARG A 317 -10.88 97.66 16.79
C ARG A 317 -11.71 98.66 15.96
N SER A 318 -12.83 98.21 15.37
CA SER A 318 -13.71 99.11 14.59
C SER A 318 -14.69 99.97 15.46
N SER A 319 -14.89 99.60 16.73
CA SER A 319 -15.74 100.35 17.66
C SER A 319 -14.96 101.36 18.52
N LYS A 320 -13.63 101.53 18.25
CA LYS A 320 -12.80 102.54 18.91
C LYS A 320 -12.31 103.65 17.94
N LYS A 321 -12.85 103.71 16.77
CA LYS A 321 -12.76 104.85 15.87
C LYS A 321 -14.13 105.53 15.85
#